data_07eea3541a0968f8dbff5aaeace30fc4
#
_entry.id   07eea3541a0968f8dbff5aaeace30fc4
#
_cell.length_a   1.000
_cell.length_b   1.000
_cell.length_c   1.000
_cell.angle_alpha   90.00
_cell.angle_beta   90.00
_cell.angle_gamma   90.00
#
_symmetry.space_group_name_H-M   'P 1'
#
loop_
_entity.id
_entity.type
_entity.pdbx_description
1 polymer ?
#
loop_
_entity_poly.entity_id
_entity_poly.type
_entity_poly.pdbx_seq_one_letter_code
_entity_poly.pdbx_strand_id
1 'polypeptide(L)'
;EYQERLNDYGKWVNSGSIKNDNTKYYFYGVVNHYAIFPRNRLMEYYDKIVVKNIPVPGCRKVQIGTSKGFLISKEEAEKIRMFPSTVVREIKAQNKL
;
A
#
# COMPACT_ATOMS: atom_id res chain seq x y z
N GLU A 1 -2.81 -5.38 -1.31
CA GLU A 1 -3.01 -6.59 -0.49
C GLU A 1 -2.52 -6.37 0.93
N TYR A 2 -3.24 -6.87 1.91
CA TYR A 2 -2.81 -6.82 3.30
C TYR A 2 -2.83 -8.19 3.97
N GLN A 3 -3.54 -9.17 3.42
CA GLN A 3 -3.50 -10.55 3.89
C GLN A 3 -3.60 -11.52 2.73
N GLU A 4 -2.99 -12.67 2.90
CA GLU A 4 -3.06 -13.78 1.95
C GLU A 4 -3.19 -15.11 2.70
N ARG A 5 -3.63 -16.14 1.99
CA ARG A 5 -3.66 -17.52 2.49
C ARG A 5 -3.31 -18.48 1.37
N LEU A 6 -2.81 -19.66 1.74
CA LEU A 6 -2.33 -20.65 0.76
C LEU A 6 -3.46 -21.20 -0.12
N ASN A 7 -4.64 -21.42 0.47
CA ASN A 7 -5.84 -21.90 -0.21
C ASN A 7 -7.08 -21.50 0.58
N ASP A 8 -8.26 -21.90 0.12
CA ASP A 8 -9.54 -21.51 0.73
C ASP A 8 -9.72 -21.97 2.18
N TYR A 9 -8.89 -22.89 2.64
CA TYR A 9 -8.93 -23.43 4.00
C TYR A 9 -7.74 -22.98 4.85
N GLY A 10 -6.81 -22.24 4.27
CA GLY A 10 -5.62 -21.78 4.96
C GLY A 10 -5.89 -20.61 5.91
N LYS A 11 -4.96 -20.38 6.83
CA LYS A 11 -5.01 -19.23 7.73
C LYS A 11 -4.58 -17.97 6.97
N TRP A 12 -5.24 -16.87 7.28
CA TRP A 12 -4.84 -15.56 6.77
C TRP A 12 -3.58 -15.10 7.48
N VAL A 13 -2.58 -14.67 6.69
CA VAL A 13 -1.33 -14.09 7.20
C VAL A 13 -1.11 -12.72 6.59
N ASN A 14 -0.42 -11.86 7.32
CA ASN A 14 -0.12 -10.51 6.84
C ASN A 14 0.75 -10.56 5.59
N SER A 15 0.43 -9.72 4.62
CA SER A 15 1.16 -9.64 3.36
C SER A 15 1.13 -8.20 2.83
N GLY A 16 1.79 -7.98 1.68
CA GLY A 16 1.77 -6.68 1.03
C GLY A 16 2.31 -5.56 1.91
N SER A 17 1.62 -4.43 1.89
CA SER A 17 2.08 -3.21 2.56
C SER A 17 2.11 -3.28 4.08
N ILE A 18 1.38 -4.20 4.69
CA ILE A 18 1.36 -4.31 6.17
C ILE A 18 2.33 -5.35 6.70
N LYS A 19 2.98 -6.13 5.82
CA LYS A 19 4.00 -7.07 6.24
C LYS A 19 5.14 -6.31 6.94
N ASN A 20 5.52 -6.78 8.13
CA ASN A 20 6.54 -6.11 8.91
C ASN A 20 7.94 -6.41 8.35
N ASP A 21 8.30 -5.69 7.32
CA ASP A 21 9.62 -5.72 6.72
C ASP A 21 10.19 -4.28 6.67
N ASN A 22 11.39 -4.11 6.14
CA ASN A 22 12.03 -2.81 6.08
C ASN A 22 11.68 -2.00 4.83
N THR A 23 10.64 -2.39 4.10
CA THR A 23 10.21 -1.70 2.89
C THR A 23 9.60 -0.35 3.24
N LYS A 24 10.14 0.72 2.66
CA LYS A 24 9.66 2.09 2.88
C LYS A 24 8.78 2.60 1.75
N TYR A 25 8.91 2.02 0.56
CA TYR A 25 8.21 2.46 -0.65
C TYR A 25 7.62 1.28 -1.37
N TYR A 26 6.45 1.48 -1.96
CA TYR A 26 5.81 0.49 -2.82
C TYR A 26 5.58 1.07 -4.20
N PHE A 27 5.91 0.28 -5.20
CA PHE A 27 5.76 0.62 -6.61
C PHE A 27 4.59 -0.17 -7.18
N TYR A 28 3.60 0.53 -7.71
CA TYR A 28 2.43 -0.10 -8.32
C TYR A 28 2.25 0.37 -9.75
N GLY A 29 2.08 -0.57 -10.67
CA GLY A 29 1.79 -0.27 -12.05
C GLY A 29 2.67 -1.00 -13.04
N VAL A 30 2.74 -0.45 -14.23
CA VAL A 30 3.59 -0.93 -15.32
C VAL A 30 4.53 0.19 -15.76
N VAL A 31 5.51 -0.13 -16.62
CA VAL A 31 6.62 0.77 -16.97
C VAL A 31 6.20 2.22 -17.26
N ASN A 32 5.13 2.43 -18.04
CA ASN A 32 4.69 3.76 -18.45
C ASN A 32 3.52 4.32 -17.61
N HIS A 33 2.98 3.51 -16.69
CA HIS A 33 1.87 3.89 -15.84
C HIS A 33 2.09 3.33 -14.45
N TYR A 34 2.76 4.10 -13.62
CA TYR A 34 3.09 3.65 -12.27
C TYR A 34 2.90 4.75 -11.25
N ALA A 35 2.80 4.34 -10.00
CA ALA A 35 2.83 5.23 -8.86
C ALA A 35 3.71 4.64 -7.78
N ILE A 36 4.42 5.50 -7.07
CA ILE A 36 5.24 5.13 -5.91
C ILE A 36 4.53 5.67 -4.69
N PHE A 37 4.31 4.80 -3.68
CA PHE A 37 3.65 5.20 -2.45
C PHE A 37 4.58 4.97 -1.26
N PRO A 38 4.72 5.96 -0.37
CA PRO A 38 5.42 5.73 0.89
C PRO A 38 4.57 4.80 1.76
N ARG A 39 5.23 3.82 2.38
CA ARG A 39 4.54 2.80 3.19
C ARG A 39 3.71 3.42 4.32
N ASN A 40 4.23 4.45 4.97
CA ASN A 40 3.52 5.11 6.07
C ASN A 40 2.15 5.65 5.65
N ARG A 41 2.04 6.18 4.43
CA ARG A 41 0.76 6.68 3.90
C ARG A 41 -0.20 5.53 3.58
N LEU A 42 0.32 4.45 3.00
CA LEU A 42 -0.50 3.25 2.77
C LEU A 42 -1.02 2.68 4.10
N MET A 43 -0.21 2.69 5.13
CA MET A 43 -0.61 2.23 6.46
C MET A 43 -1.70 3.10 7.08
N GLU A 44 -1.70 4.40 6.82
CA GLU A 44 -2.79 5.29 7.25
C GLU A 44 -4.13 4.90 6.61
N TYR A 45 -4.12 4.59 5.31
CA TYR A 45 -5.33 4.12 4.61
C TYR A 45 -5.77 2.74 5.09
N TYR A 46 -4.82 1.84 5.32
CA TYR A 46 -5.11 0.54 5.90
C TYR A 46 -5.82 0.69 7.25
N ASP A 47 -5.30 1.54 8.12
CA ASP A 47 -5.90 1.77 9.43
C ASP A 47 -7.34 2.30 9.32
N LYS A 48 -7.56 3.29 8.46
CA LYS A 48 -8.91 3.86 8.27
C LYS A 48 -9.88 2.88 7.64
N ILE A 49 -9.48 2.25 6.52
CA ILE A 49 -10.38 1.43 5.70
C ILE A 49 -10.61 0.06 6.31
N VAL A 50 -9.56 -0.59 6.77
CA VAL A 50 -9.61 -1.98 7.20
C VAL A 50 -9.81 -2.10 8.71
N VAL A 51 -9.02 -1.41 9.51
CA VAL A 51 -9.06 -1.54 10.97
C VAL A 51 -10.25 -0.81 11.56
N LYS A 52 -10.42 0.46 11.23
CA LYS A 52 -11.46 1.31 11.80
C LYS A 52 -12.77 1.34 11.02
N ASN A 53 -12.79 0.81 9.80
CA ASN A 53 -13.95 0.85 8.91
C ASN A 53 -14.50 2.26 8.68
N ILE A 54 -13.63 3.26 8.62
CA ILE A 54 -14.02 4.64 8.34
C ILE A 54 -14.26 4.79 6.83
N PRO A 55 -15.43 5.29 6.40
CA PRO A 55 -15.67 5.53 4.98
C PRO A 55 -14.69 6.54 4.40
N VAL A 56 -14.02 6.16 3.30
CA VAL A 56 -13.18 7.06 2.52
C VAL A 56 -13.72 7.03 1.08
N PRO A 57 -14.07 8.17 0.49
CA PRO A 57 -14.69 8.19 -0.83
C PRO A 57 -13.88 7.43 -1.88
N GLY A 58 -14.54 6.51 -2.60
CA GLY A 58 -13.92 5.70 -3.64
C GLY A 58 -12.96 4.62 -3.16
N CYS A 59 -12.81 4.44 -1.85
CA CYS A 59 -11.93 3.44 -1.27
C CYS A 59 -12.74 2.34 -0.58
N ARG A 60 -12.28 1.09 -0.65
CA ARG A 60 -13.02 -0.03 -0.04
C ARG A 60 -12.13 -1.24 0.16
N LYS A 61 -12.55 -2.11 1.08
CA LYS A 61 -11.93 -3.44 1.25
C LYS A 61 -12.40 -4.37 0.13
N VAL A 62 -11.50 -5.27 -0.28
CA VAL A 62 -11.81 -6.29 -1.29
C VAL A 62 -11.21 -7.64 -0.87
N GLN A 63 -11.86 -8.72 -1.28
CA GLN A 63 -11.31 -10.06 -1.16
C GLN A 63 -11.49 -10.76 -2.51
N ILE A 64 -10.37 -11.27 -3.05
CA ILE A 64 -10.36 -12.01 -4.30
C ILE A 64 -9.62 -13.31 -4.05
N GLY A 65 -10.38 -14.43 -4.01
CA GLY A 65 -9.79 -15.75 -3.75
C GLY A 65 -9.01 -15.80 -2.44
N THR A 66 -7.71 -15.97 -2.52
CA THR A 66 -6.81 -16.12 -1.38
C THR A 66 -6.14 -14.80 -0.96
N SER A 67 -6.61 -13.68 -1.48
CA SER A 67 -6.03 -12.36 -1.18
C SER A 67 -7.08 -11.42 -0.61
N LYS A 68 -6.69 -10.67 0.42
CA LYS A 68 -7.47 -9.53 0.93
C LYS A 68 -6.70 -8.25 0.67
N GLY A 69 -7.39 -7.24 0.19
CA GLY A 69 -6.79 -5.95 -0.09
C GLY A 69 -7.74 -4.80 0.16
N PHE A 70 -7.28 -3.61 -0.16
CA PHE A 70 -8.14 -2.44 -0.20
C PHE A 70 -7.81 -1.63 -1.44
N LEU A 71 -8.86 -1.03 -2.01
CA LEU A 71 -8.74 -0.19 -3.19
C LEU A 71 -8.69 1.28 -2.73
N ILE A 72 -7.81 2.05 -3.36
CA ILE A 72 -7.69 3.48 -3.14
C ILE A 72 -8.13 4.17 -4.42
N SER A 73 -9.03 5.16 -4.31
CA SER A 73 -9.48 5.94 -5.46
C SER A 73 -8.30 6.69 -6.09
N LYS A 74 -8.44 7.02 -7.38
CA LYS A 74 -7.42 7.79 -8.09
C LYS A 74 -7.16 9.13 -7.40
N GLU A 75 -8.20 9.79 -6.93
CA GLU A 75 -8.10 11.08 -6.24
C GLU A 75 -7.30 10.96 -4.95
N GLU A 76 -7.56 9.93 -4.16
CA GLU A 76 -6.81 9.71 -2.92
C GLU A 76 -5.37 9.28 -3.21
N ALA A 77 -5.15 8.46 -4.24
CA ALA A 77 -3.81 8.05 -4.64
C ALA A 77 -2.94 9.24 -5.05
N GLU A 78 -3.52 10.20 -5.79
CA GLU A 78 -2.79 11.42 -6.20
C GLU A 78 -2.36 12.27 -5.01
N LYS A 79 -3.06 12.22 -3.89
CA LYS A 79 -2.69 12.96 -2.68
C LYS A 79 -1.45 12.41 -1.98
N ILE A 80 -1.17 11.12 -2.14
CA ILE A 80 -0.12 10.44 -1.37
C ILE A 80 1.03 9.91 -2.22
N ARG A 81 0.89 9.89 -3.54
CA ARG A 81 1.94 9.38 -4.42
C ARG A 81 3.19 10.24 -4.36
N MET A 82 4.34 9.61 -4.55
CA MET A 82 5.63 10.26 -4.65
C MET A 82 6.14 10.22 -6.09
N PHE A 83 6.93 11.21 -6.45
CA PHE A 83 7.63 11.21 -7.73
C PHE A 83 9.02 10.59 -7.57
N PRO A 84 9.56 9.93 -8.63
CA PRO A 84 10.88 9.29 -8.53
C PRO A 84 11.99 10.22 -8.04
N SER A 85 11.98 11.48 -8.47
CA SER A 85 12.97 12.48 -8.03
C SER A 85 12.93 12.72 -6.52
N THR A 86 11.75 12.75 -5.92
CA THR A 86 11.59 12.93 -4.48
C THR A 86 12.11 11.70 -3.73
N VAL A 87 11.81 10.49 -4.21
CA VAL A 87 12.28 9.23 -3.60
C VAL A 87 13.81 9.18 -3.63
N VAL A 88 14.42 9.49 -4.77
CA VAL A 88 15.89 9.51 -4.91
C VAL A 88 16.51 10.51 -3.95
N ARG A 89 15.91 11.70 -3.80
CA ARG A 89 16.39 12.73 -2.88
C ARG A 89 16.37 12.24 -1.44
N GLU A 90 15.29 11.60 -1.02
CA GLU A 90 15.17 11.05 0.35
C GLU A 90 16.21 9.97 0.62
N ILE A 91 16.40 9.04 -0.32
CA ILE A 91 17.39 7.97 -0.19
C ILE A 91 18.80 8.55 -0.07
N LYS A 92 19.14 9.55 -0.89
CA LYS A 92 20.45 10.22 -0.82
C LYS A 92 20.64 10.93 0.52
N ALA A 93 19.61 11.58 1.04
CA ALA A 93 19.69 12.25 2.33
C ALA A 93 19.94 11.26 3.46
N GLN A 94 19.31 10.09 3.43
CA GLN A 94 19.52 9.03 4.42
C GLN A 94 20.95 8.47 4.36
N ASN A 95 21.53 8.37 3.17
CA ASN A 95 22.88 7.80 2.98
C ASN A 95 24.01 8.79 3.32
N LYS A 96 23.72 10.04 3.59
CA LYS A 96 24.70 11.05 4.00
C LYS A 96 24.97 11.05 5.50
N LEU A 97 24.23 10.25 6.22
CA LEU A 97 24.46 10.06 7.65
C LEU A 97 25.53 9.00 7.89
#